data_562b556b7aa3d5b42d98aec168939606
#
_entry.id   562b556b7aa3d5b42d98aec168939606
#
_cell.length_a   1.000
_cell.length_b   1.000
_cell.length_c   1.000
_cell.angle_alpha   90.00
_cell.angle_beta   90.00
_cell.angle_gamma   90.00
#
_symmetry.space_group_name_H-M   'P 1'
#
loop_
_entity.id
_entity.type
_entity.pdbx_description
1 polymer ?
#
loop_
_entity_poly.entity_id
_entity_poly.type
_entity_poly.pdbx_seq_one_letter_code
_entity_poly.pdbx_strand_id
1 'polypeptide(L)'
;MSLTIEHISKRYGDKQVLNDVSLSLAAGEIVAFLGPNGAGKTTLFRLIMGLENADKGTFAIGETVKIAYVDQTHKDLHPDSTVYQVISQGVESFRMGGRDMNARAYLSKFNFTGADQEKKIAMLSGGERNRLHLAMALKEEGNVLLLDEPTNDIDVNTLRALEEGLENFAGCAVVVSHDRWFLDRICTHILAFEGDSQVFYFEGTYSEYEENKRARMGDVEPHRIRYRKLME
;
A
#
# COMPACT_ATOMS: atom_id res chain seq x y z
N MET A 1 9.39 -10.08 14.93
CA MET A 1 9.29 -8.75 14.31
C MET A 1 7.83 -8.37 14.31
N SER A 2 7.47 -7.27 14.96
CA SER A 2 6.08 -6.81 15.01
C SER A 2 6.06 -5.28 15.03
N LEU A 3 5.11 -4.71 14.35
CA LEU A 3 4.68 -3.33 14.51
C LEU A 3 3.35 -3.38 15.26
N THR A 4 3.28 -2.80 16.44
CA THR A 4 2.07 -2.75 17.23
C THR A 4 1.66 -1.31 17.48
N ILE A 5 0.41 -1.02 17.26
CA ILE A 5 -0.24 0.28 17.43
C ILE A 5 -1.32 0.07 18.46
N GLU A 6 -1.31 0.86 19.55
CA GLU A 6 -2.26 0.71 20.65
C GLU A 6 -2.93 2.05 20.95
N HIS A 7 -4.25 2.04 20.86
CA HIS A 7 -5.13 3.14 21.29
C HIS A 7 -4.80 4.50 20.64
N ILE A 8 -4.36 4.49 19.38
CA ILE A 8 -3.97 5.69 18.66
C ILE A 8 -5.17 6.57 18.37
N SER A 9 -5.05 7.83 18.78
CA SER A 9 -6.02 8.88 18.43
C SER A 9 -5.31 10.09 17.84
N LYS A 10 -5.96 10.74 16.87
CA LYS A 10 -5.44 11.93 16.18
C LYS A 10 -6.55 12.91 15.84
N ARG A 11 -6.30 14.20 16.11
CA ARG A 11 -7.21 15.31 15.76
C ARG A 11 -6.46 16.37 14.96
N TYR A 12 -7.19 17.05 14.12
CA TYR A 12 -6.73 18.29 13.45
C TYR A 12 -7.78 19.39 13.76
N GLY A 13 -7.40 20.31 14.61
CA GLY A 13 -8.33 21.28 15.19
C GLY A 13 -9.48 20.56 15.91
N ASP A 14 -10.72 20.84 15.50
CA ASP A 14 -11.91 20.23 16.10
C ASP A 14 -12.27 18.85 15.48
N LYS A 15 -11.62 18.47 14.36
CA LYS A 15 -11.95 17.23 13.66
C LYS A 15 -11.16 16.06 14.23
N GLN A 16 -11.85 15.08 14.81
CA GLN A 16 -11.30 13.76 15.13
C GLN A 16 -11.09 12.99 13.81
N VAL A 17 -9.89 12.49 13.55
CA VAL A 17 -9.54 11.73 12.33
C VAL A 17 -9.32 10.26 12.64
N LEU A 18 -8.63 9.98 13.75
CA LEU A 18 -8.46 8.62 14.28
C LEU A 18 -8.94 8.59 15.72
N ASN A 19 -9.71 7.59 16.10
CA ASN A 19 -10.26 7.43 17.43
C ASN A 19 -10.03 5.99 17.92
N ASP A 20 -9.13 5.84 18.88
CA ASP A 20 -8.86 4.57 19.57
C ASP A 20 -8.49 3.41 18.62
N VAL A 21 -7.59 3.67 17.66
CA VAL A 21 -7.16 2.68 16.66
C VAL A 21 -6.08 1.80 17.25
N SER A 22 -6.31 0.49 17.21
CA SER A 22 -5.31 -0.51 17.58
C SER A 22 -5.10 -1.50 16.43
N LEU A 23 -3.84 -1.84 16.16
CA LEU A 23 -3.45 -2.74 15.07
C LEU A 23 -2.13 -3.41 15.43
N SER A 24 -2.03 -4.70 15.18
CA SER A 24 -0.76 -5.45 15.26
C SER A 24 -0.47 -6.04 13.88
N LEU A 25 0.77 -5.94 13.44
CA LEU A 25 1.24 -6.48 12.17
C LEU A 25 2.32 -7.52 12.44
N ALA A 26 2.07 -8.75 12.05
CA ALA A 26 3.02 -9.84 12.10
C ALA A 26 3.59 -10.18 10.70
N ALA A 27 4.71 -10.88 10.66
CA ALA A 27 5.29 -11.32 9.40
C ALA A 27 4.33 -12.26 8.65
N GLY A 28 4.20 -12.06 7.34
CA GLY A 28 3.27 -12.80 6.48
C GLY A 28 1.86 -12.20 6.42
N GLU A 29 1.54 -11.18 7.22
CA GLU A 29 0.24 -10.51 7.16
C GLU A 29 0.24 -9.38 6.13
N ILE A 30 -0.87 -9.30 5.39
CA ILE A 30 -1.17 -8.20 4.48
C ILE A 30 -2.49 -7.58 4.92
N VAL A 31 -2.42 -6.35 5.44
CA VAL A 31 -3.58 -5.62 5.98
C VAL A 31 -4.05 -4.58 4.97
N ALA A 32 -5.29 -4.69 4.51
CA ALA A 32 -5.89 -3.63 3.69
C ALA A 32 -6.57 -2.57 4.55
N PHE A 33 -6.28 -1.30 4.27
CA PHE A 33 -7.00 -0.17 4.84
C PHE A 33 -8.14 0.24 3.92
N LEU A 34 -9.37 -0.01 4.34
CA LEU A 34 -10.59 0.31 3.60
C LEU A 34 -11.31 1.52 4.18
N GLY A 35 -11.93 2.31 3.33
CA GLY A 35 -12.75 3.44 3.75
C GLY A 35 -12.76 4.59 2.75
N PRO A 36 -13.66 5.56 2.91
CA PRO A 36 -13.75 6.71 2.02
C PRO A 36 -12.50 7.60 2.09
N ASN A 37 -12.35 8.48 1.09
CA ASN A 37 -11.28 9.47 1.12
C ASN A 37 -11.47 10.41 2.31
N GLY A 38 -10.36 10.73 2.99
CA GLY A 38 -10.38 11.55 4.21
C GLY A 38 -10.82 10.83 5.48
N ALA A 39 -10.97 9.49 5.46
CA ALA A 39 -11.30 8.68 6.63
C ALA A 39 -10.14 8.49 7.63
N GLY A 40 -8.92 8.92 7.28
CA GLY A 40 -7.76 8.83 8.17
C GLY A 40 -6.69 7.81 7.76
N LYS A 41 -6.87 7.09 6.63
CA LYS A 41 -5.91 6.09 6.14
C LYS A 41 -4.50 6.66 5.97
N THR A 42 -4.35 7.75 5.22
CA THR A 42 -3.08 8.45 5.00
C THR A 42 -2.52 9.03 6.31
N THR A 43 -3.38 9.49 7.23
CA THR A 43 -2.94 9.95 8.56
C THR A 43 -2.30 8.81 9.33
N LEU A 44 -2.91 7.62 9.33
CA LEU A 44 -2.36 6.45 9.99
C LEU A 44 -1.02 6.02 9.36
N PHE A 45 -0.88 6.08 8.04
CA PHE A 45 0.41 5.86 7.35
C PHE A 45 1.48 6.83 7.83
N ARG A 46 1.16 8.14 7.88
CA ARG A 46 2.12 9.16 8.33
C ARG A 46 2.57 8.97 9.78
N LEU A 47 1.66 8.51 10.64
CA LEU A 47 1.96 8.15 12.02
C LEU A 47 2.88 6.92 12.09
N ILE A 48 2.61 5.87 11.31
CA ILE A 48 3.46 4.67 11.23
C ILE A 48 4.88 5.03 10.75
N MET A 49 4.99 5.94 9.79
CA MET A 49 6.28 6.43 9.27
C MET A 49 7.00 7.40 10.22
N GLY A 50 6.38 7.80 11.34
CA GLY A 50 6.95 8.80 12.26
C GLY A 50 6.99 10.22 11.68
N LEU A 51 6.26 10.51 10.61
CA LEU A 51 6.14 11.84 10.00
C LEU A 51 5.18 12.75 10.76
N GLU A 52 4.35 12.17 11.61
CA GLU A 52 3.45 12.87 12.54
C GLU A 52 3.45 12.17 13.90
N ASN A 53 2.99 12.89 14.92
CA ASN A 53 2.81 12.35 16.25
C ASN A 53 1.34 12.11 16.55
N ALA A 54 1.03 11.00 17.20
CA ALA A 54 -0.31 10.75 17.74
C ALA A 54 -0.59 11.69 18.93
N ASP A 55 -1.87 12.02 19.13
CA ASP A 55 -2.27 12.80 20.30
C ASP A 55 -2.43 11.91 21.53
N LYS A 56 -2.78 10.62 21.31
CA LYS A 56 -2.88 9.57 22.32
C LYS A 56 -2.44 8.23 21.76
N GLY A 57 -2.10 7.30 22.66
CA GLY A 57 -1.72 5.94 22.34
C GLY A 57 -0.21 5.77 22.16
N THR A 58 0.20 4.56 21.84
CA THR A 58 1.61 4.17 21.72
C THR A 58 1.87 3.40 20.44
N PHE A 59 3.12 3.57 19.93
CA PHE A 59 3.66 2.76 18.85
C PHE A 59 4.79 1.91 19.42
N ALA A 60 4.68 0.60 19.32
CA ALA A 60 5.76 -0.32 19.59
C ALA A 60 6.33 -0.80 18.26
N ILE A 61 7.43 -0.19 17.84
CA ILE A 61 8.15 -0.54 16.61
C ILE A 61 9.36 -1.37 17.05
N GLY A 62 9.42 -2.62 16.64
CA GLY A 62 10.57 -3.49 16.95
C GLY A 62 11.87 -2.92 16.35
N GLU A 63 13.00 -3.07 17.04
CA GLU A 63 14.30 -2.53 16.63
C GLU A 63 14.75 -2.98 15.23
N THR A 64 14.24 -4.10 14.75
CA THR A 64 14.53 -4.67 13.42
C THR A 64 13.55 -4.22 12.33
N VAL A 65 12.57 -3.40 12.66
CA VAL A 65 11.58 -2.92 11.68
C VAL A 65 12.23 -1.92 10.74
N LYS A 66 12.14 -2.22 9.44
CA LYS A 66 12.53 -1.33 8.35
C LYS A 66 11.30 -1.08 7.49
N ILE A 67 10.80 0.13 7.49
CA ILE A 67 9.62 0.52 6.73
C ILE A 67 10.07 0.93 5.32
N ALA A 68 9.51 0.27 4.30
CA ALA A 68 9.55 0.71 2.92
C ALA A 68 8.18 1.32 2.56
N TYR A 69 8.17 2.54 2.06
CA TYR A 69 6.95 3.25 1.70
C TYR A 69 6.93 3.62 0.22
N VAL A 70 5.87 3.24 -0.46
CA VAL A 70 5.60 3.65 -1.84
C VAL A 70 4.51 4.71 -1.84
N ASP A 71 4.91 5.94 -2.12
CA ASP A 71 4.03 7.10 -2.30
C ASP A 71 3.95 7.50 -3.77
N GLN A 72 2.86 8.16 -4.13
CA GLN A 72 2.70 8.80 -5.44
C GLN A 72 3.64 10.00 -5.66
N THR A 73 4.36 10.48 -4.65
CA THR A 73 5.17 11.72 -4.69
C THR A 73 6.68 11.53 -4.97
N HIS A 74 7.08 10.50 -5.61
CA HIS A 74 8.34 10.23 -6.36
C HIS A 74 9.56 11.17 -6.15
N LYS A 75 10.04 11.36 -4.93
CA LYS A 75 10.96 12.50 -4.65
C LYS A 75 12.46 12.27 -4.86
N ASP A 76 12.97 11.03 -4.96
CA ASP A 76 14.42 10.82 -4.76
C ASP A 76 15.16 10.11 -5.91
N LEU A 77 14.62 10.07 -7.13
CA LEU A 77 15.33 9.47 -8.25
C LEU A 77 16.15 10.52 -9.03
N HIS A 78 17.45 10.25 -9.19
CA HIS A 78 18.32 11.11 -9.98
C HIS A 78 17.85 11.14 -11.44
N PRO A 79 17.52 12.32 -12.02
CA PRO A 79 16.86 12.43 -13.33
C PRO A 79 17.66 11.79 -14.49
N ASP A 80 18.99 11.80 -14.39
CA ASP A 80 19.90 11.29 -15.42
C ASP A 80 20.18 9.79 -15.32
N SER A 81 19.82 9.13 -14.22
CA SER A 81 19.97 7.69 -14.08
C SER A 81 19.01 6.96 -15.00
N THR A 82 19.41 5.79 -15.49
CA THR A 82 18.50 4.91 -16.22
C THR A 82 17.68 4.03 -15.28
N VAL A 83 16.55 3.51 -15.77
CA VAL A 83 15.72 2.52 -15.05
C VAL A 83 16.57 1.34 -14.57
N TYR A 84 17.45 0.84 -15.46
CA TYR A 84 18.36 -0.25 -15.12
C TYR A 84 19.35 0.13 -14.00
N GLN A 85 19.95 1.32 -14.07
CA GLN A 85 20.90 1.77 -13.05
C GLN A 85 20.25 1.89 -11.67
N VAL A 86 19.00 2.36 -11.59
CA VAL A 86 18.24 2.49 -10.35
C VAL A 86 18.00 1.12 -9.70
N ILE A 87 17.61 0.13 -10.49
CA ILE A 87 17.34 -1.21 -9.95
C ILE A 87 18.61 -2.01 -9.72
N SER A 88 19.57 -1.96 -10.65
CA SER A 88 20.81 -2.74 -10.55
C SER A 88 21.74 -2.22 -9.46
N GLN A 89 21.77 -0.90 -9.24
CA GLN A 89 22.73 -0.25 -8.32
C GLN A 89 24.18 -0.70 -8.56
N GLY A 90 24.51 -0.96 -9.82
CA GLY A 90 25.84 -1.40 -10.24
C GLY A 90 26.08 -2.92 -10.16
N VAL A 91 25.09 -3.72 -9.76
CA VAL A 91 25.18 -5.19 -9.74
C VAL A 91 24.21 -5.80 -10.77
N GLU A 92 24.66 -6.85 -11.46
CA GLU A 92 23.83 -7.52 -12.47
C GLU A 92 22.71 -8.37 -11.86
N SER A 93 22.96 -8.92 -10.68
CA SER A 93 22.00 -9.76 -9.95
C SER A 93 22.00 -9.41 -8.48
N PHE A 94 20.85 -9.52 -7.84
CA PHE A 94 20.65 -9.30 -6.41
C PHE A 94 19.82 -10.43 -5.80
N ARG A 95 19.90 -10.59 -4.50
CA ARG A 95 19.14 -11.61 -3.78
C ARG A 95 17.78 -11.09 -3.36
N MET A 96 16.72 -11.86 -3.64
CA MET A 96 15.35 -11.52 -3.28
C MET A 96 14.57 -12.80 -2.94
N GLY A 97 13.95 -12.86 -1.78
CA GLY A 97 13.22 -14.06 -1.33
C GLY A 97 14.07 -15.33 -1.28
N GLY A 98 15.38 -15.20 -0.98
CA GLY A 98 16.31 -16.32 -0.92
C GLY A 98 16.81 -16.82 -2.28
N ARG A 99 16.43 -16.19 -3.41
CA ARG A 99 16.82 -16.55 -4.76
C ARG A 99 17.63 -15.42 -5.42
N ASP A 100 18.58 -15.76 -6.29
CA ASP A 100 19.27 -14.78 -7.11
C ASP A 100 18.35 -14.34 -8.27
N MET A 101 18.16 -13.02 -8.39
CA MET A 101 17.33 -12.38 -9.40
C MET A 101 18.19 -11.47 -10.28
N ASN A 102 18.19 -11.71 -11.59
CA ASN A 102 18.83 -10.81 -12.54
C ASN A 102 18.03 -9.50 -12.66
N ALA A 103 18.71 -8.34 -12.58
CA ALA A 103 18.09 -7.03 -12.58
C ALA A 103 17.25 -6.74 -13.83
N ARG A 104 17.71 -7.19 -15.01
CA ARG A 104 16.94 -7.02 -16.25
C ARG A 104 15.70 -7.89 -16.32
N ALA A 105 15.80 -9.15 -15.85
CA ALA A 105 14.67 -10.06 -15.76
C ALA A 105 13.63 -9.55 -14.73
N TYR A 106 14.10 -8.99 -13.62
CA TYR A 106 13.26 -8.36 -12.62
C TYR A 106 12.47 -7.17 -13.20
N LEU A 107 13.16 -6.24 -13.88
CA LEU A 107 12.54 -5.10 -14.55
C LEU A 107 11.51 -5.50 -15.59
N SER A 108 11.73 -6.61 -16.30
CA SER A 108 10.77 -7.11 -17.29
C SER A 108 9.43 -7.52 -16.66
N LYS A 109 9.41 -7.96 -15.40
CA LYS A 109 8.17 -8.21 -14.66
C LYS A 109 7.32 -6.95 -14.46
N PHE A 110 7.98 -5.79 -14.33
CA PHE A 110 7.33 -4.47 -14.20
C PHE A 110 7.14 -3.78 -15.54
N ASN A 111 7.13 -4.55 -16.64
CA ASN A 111 6.90 -4.06 -17.98
C ASN A 111 7.94 -3.03 -18.49
N PHE A 112 9.19 -3.15 -17.99
CA PHE A 112 10.34 -2.47 -18.56
C PHE A 112 11.15 -3.47 -19.38
N THR A 113 11.03 -3.43 -20.70
CA THR A 113 11.70 -4.38 -21.61
C THR A 113 12.65 -3.68 -22.57
N GLY A 114 13.74 -4.35 -22.95
CA GLY A 114 14.66 -3.86 -23.97
C GLY A 114 15.11 -2.42 -23.72
N ALA A 115 14.78 -1.52 -24.65
CA ALA A 115 15.17 -0.11 -24.60
C ALA A 115 14.55 0.67 -23.43
N ASP A 116 13.42 0.21 -22.86
CA ASP A 116 12.78 0.90 -21.73
C ASP A 116 13.67 0.90 -20.48
N GLN A 117 14.50 -0.14 -20.33
CA GLN A 117 15.44 -0.24 -19.22
C GLN A 117 16.57 0.80 -19.28
N GLU A 118 16.86 1.31 -20.48
CA GLU A 118 17.88 2.35 -20.72
C GLU A 118 17.29 3.76 -20.73
N LYS A 119 15.98 3.91 -20.59
CA LYS A 119 15.33 5.23 -20.47
C LYS A 119 15.83 5.94 -19.21
N LYS A 120 16.10 7.23 -19.33
CA LYS A 120 16.39 8.09 -18.18
C LYS A 120 15.12 8.35 -17.38
N ILE A 121 15.27 8.48 -16.06
CA ILE A 121 14.16 8.76 -15.13
C ILE A 121 13.39 10.02 -15.52
N ALA A 122 14.11 11.05 -15.98
CA ALA A 122 13.48 12.29 -16.45
C ALA A 122 12.49 12.07 -17.62
N MET A 123 12.66 11.01 -18.40
CA MET A 123 11.85 10.71 -19.60
C MET A 123 10.66 9.77 -19.31
N LEU A 124 10.54 9.27 -18.07
CA LEU A 124 9.45 8.37 -17.71
C LEU A 124 8.12 9.10 -17.57
N SER A 125 7.07 8.50 -18.09
CA SER A 125 5.69 8.88 -17.80
C SER A 125 5.35 8.68 -16.31
N GLY A 126 4.24 9.22 -15.84
CA GLY A 126 3.75 9.01 -14.48
C GLY A 126 3.56 7.53 -14.14
N GLY A 127 2.91 6.77 -15.04
CA GLY A 127 2.71 5.33 -14.86
C GLY A 127 4.01 4.52 -14.86
N GLU A 128 4.98 4.87 -15.72
CA GLU A 128 6.30 4.25 -15.71
C GLU A 128 7.06 4.53 -14.42
N ARG A 129 6.98 5.76 -13.89
CA ARG A 129 7.57 6.10 -12.59
C ARG A 129 6.94 5.31 -11.46
N ASN A 130 5.61 5.20 -11.44
CA ASN A 130 4.90 4.41 -10.43
C ASN A 130 5.37 2.94 -10.43
N ARG A 131 5.45 2.31 -11.62
CA ARG A 131 5.97 0.94 -11.76
C ARG A 131 7.41 0.79 -11.26
N LEU A 132 8.28 1.78 -11.55
CA LEU A 132 9.66 1.75 -11.08
C LEU A 132 9.74 1.86 -9.56
N HIS A 133 8.99 2.77 -8.94
CA HIS A 133 8.94 2.90 -7.47
C HIS A 133 8.44 1.62 -6.81
N LEU A 134 7.44 1.00 -7.40
CA LEU A 134 6.92 -0.28 -6.93
C LEU A 134 8.00 -1.37 -7.00
N ALA A 135 8.72 -1.46 -8.12
CA ALA A 135 9.83 -2.39 -8.28
C ALA A 135 10.95 -2.12 -7.25
N MET A 136 11.26 -0.85 -6.97
CA MET A 136 12.25 -0.48 -5.95
C MET A 136 11.82 -0.93 -4.56
N ALA A 137 10.61 -0.63 -4.15
CA ALA A 137 10.12 -0.95 -2.82
C ALA A 137 10.06 -2.46 -2.54
N LEU A 138 9.64 -3.24 -3.54
CA LEU A 138 9.63 -4.70 -3.43
C LEU A 138 11.04 -5.31 -3.44
N LYS A 139 12.02 -4.61 -4.04
CA LYS A 139 13.43 -5.02 -4.01
C LYS A 139 14.11 -4.66 -2.69
N GLU A 140 13.72 -3.54 -2.07
CA GLU A 140 14.30 -3.11 -0.80
C GLU A 140 14.14 -4.17 0.28
N GLU A 141 15.16 -4.32 1.13
CA GLU A 141 15.14 -5.23 2.28
C GLU A 141 14.30 -4.65 3.45
N GLY A 142 13.20 -3.99 3.13
CA GLY A 142 12.20 -3.61 4.10
C GLY A 142 11.48 -4.86 4.63
N ASN A 143 10.94 -4.76 5.83
CA ASN A 143 10.15 -5.84 6.41
C ASN A 143 8.75 -5.37 6.84
N VAL A 144 8.48 -4.09 6.67
CA VAL A 144 7.14 -3.49 6.69
C VAL A 144 6.97 -2.68 5.42
N LEU A 145 6.04 -3.08 4.57
CA LEU A 145 5.77 -2.42 3.29
C LEU A 145 4.46 -1.63 3.39
N LEU A 146 4.53 -0.34 3.12
CA LEU A 146 3.36 0.52 3.07
C LEU A 146 3.09 0.93 1.62
N LEU A 147 1.91 0.58 1.09
CA LEU A 147 1.51 0.84 -0.28
C LEU A 147 0.24 1.71 -0.30
N ASP A 148 0.34 2.92 -0.84
CA ASP A 148 -0.79 3.84 -1.00
C ASP A 148 -1.25 3.88 -2.46
N GLU A 149 -2.39 3.27 -2.74
CA GLU A 149 -3.01 3.13 -4.07
C GLU A 149 -2.05 2.55 -5.14
N PRO A 150 -1.37 1.41 -4.88
CA PRO A 150 -0.36 0.86 -5.78
C PRO A 150 -0.96 0.34 -7.10
N THR A 151 -2.28 0.16 -7.16
CA THR A 151 -2.98 -0.34 -8.34
C THR A 151 -3.40 0.75 -9.32
N ASN A 152 -3.21 2.03 -8.97
CA ASN A 152 -3.57 3.13 -9.86
C ASN A 152 -2.62 3.19 -11.06
N ASP A 153 -3.20 3.32 -12.26
CA ASP A 153 -2.50 3.49 -13.54
C ASP A 153 -1.46 2.40 -13.87
N ILE A 154 -1.62 1.18 -13.33
CA ILE A 154 -0.76 0.05 -13.67
C ILE A 154 -1.43 -0.91 -14.65
N ASP A 155 -0.64 -1.55 -15.48
CA ASP A 155 -1.07 -2.60 -16.41
C ASP A 155 -1.17 -3.97 -15.72
N VAL A 156 -1.82 -4.92 -16.40
CA VAL A 156 -2.07 -6.28 -15.85
C VAL A 156 -0.78 -7.03 -15.50
N ASN A 157 0.32 -6.82 -16.27
CA ASN A 157 1.57 -7.50 -16.00
C ASN A 157 2.22 -6.97 -14.72
N THR A 158 2.20 -5.65 -14.55
CA THR A 158 2.67 -4.98 -13.33
C THR A 158 1.82 -5.37 -12.11
N LEU A 159 0.49 -5.47 -12.27
CA LEU A 159 -0.39 -5.94 -11.20
C LEU A 159 -0.02 -7.36 -10.75
N ARG A 160 0.21 -8.27 -11.69
CA ARG A 160 0.66 -9.64 -11.38
C ARG A 160 2.03 -9.68 -10.69
N ALA A 161 2.96 -8.82 -11.14
CA ALA A 161 4.27 -8.71 -10.50
C ALA A 161 4.17 -8.19 -9.06
N LEU A 162 3.24 -7.25 -8.81
CA LEU A 162 2.93 -6.76 -7.46
C LEU A 162 2.35 -7.87 -6.59
N GLU A 163 1.35 -8.60 -7.07
CA GLU A 163 0.74 -9.74 -6.37
C GLU A 163 1.80 -10.79 -6.02
N GLU A 164 2.57 -11.25 -7.00
CA GLU A 164 3.68 -12.21 -6.80
C GLU A 164 4.72 -11.68 -5.79
N GLY A 165 5.03 -10.38 -5.86
CA GLY A 165 5.96 -9.74 -4.94
C GLY A 165 5.45 -9.73 -3.49
N LEU A 166 4.17 -9.45 -3.30
CA LEU A 166 3.52 -9.43 -1.99
C LEU A 166 3.35 -10.83 -1.40
N GLU A 167 2.95 -11.81 -2.21
CA GLU A 167 2.83 -13.21 -1.78
C GLU A 167 4.17 -13.80 -1.29
N ASN A 168 5.28 -13.38 -1.91
CA ASN A 168 6.63 -13.83 -1.54
C ASN A 168 7.34 -12.89 -0.55
N PHE A 169 6.66 -11.86 -0.07
CA PHE A 169 7.25 -10.91 0.87
C PHE A 169 7.36 -11.51 2.26
N ALA A 170 8.57 -11.57 2.79
CA ALA A 170 8.83 -12.20 4.09
C ALA A 170 8.43 -11.34 5.30
N GLY A 171 8.04 -10.09 5.07
CA GLY A 171 7.58 -9.14 6.09
C GLY A 171 6.07 -9.06 6.19
N CYS A 172 5.57 -7.92 6.63
CA CYS A 172 4.16 -7.58 6.59
C CYS A 172 3.92 -6.39 5.65
N ALA A 173 2.72 -6.29 5.10
CA ALA A 173 2.36 -5.17 4.23
C ALA A 173 1.06 -4.52 4.69
N VAL A 174 0.98 -3.20 4.52
CA VAL A 174 -0.25 -2.43 4.65
C VAL A 174 -0.56 -1.80 3.31
N VAL A 175 -1.76 -2.03 2.82
CA VAL A 175 -2.17 -1.60 1.49
C VAL A 175 -3.43 -0.77 1.56
N VAL A 176 -3.41 0.42 0.98
CA VAL A 176 -4.61 1.18 0.64
C VAL A 176 -4.89 0.95 -0.84
N SER A 177 -6.04 0.45 -1.20
CA SER A 177 -6.48 0.32 -2.58
C SER A 177 -7.99 0.34 -2.70
N HIS A 178 -8.49 0.78 -3.85
CA HIS A 178 -9.90 0.69 -4.24
C HIS A 178 -10.18 -0.49 -5.17
N ASP A 179 -9.15 -1.24 -5.58
CA ASP A 179 -9.29 -2.43 -6.40
C ASP A 179 -9.65 -3.64 -5.53
N ARG A 180 -10.96 -3.97 -5.54
CA ARG A 180 -11.52 -5.06 -4.73
C ARG A 180 -10.97 -6.43 -5.11
N TRP A 181 -10.72 -6.67 -6.41
CA TRP A 181 -10.18 -7.93 -6.91
C TRP A 181 -8.74 -8.15 -6.46
N PHE A 182 -7.95 -7.09 -6.49
CA PHE A 182 -6.59 -7.11 -5.97
C PHE A 182 -6.59 -7.38 -4.46
N LEU A 183 -7.38 -6.64 -3.70
CA LEU A 183 -7.46 -6.82 -2.25
C LEU A 183 -7.94 -8.23 -1.86
N ASP A 184 -8.92 -8.77 -2.57
CA ASP A 184 -9.46 -10.09 -2.28
C ASP A 184 -8.43 -11.21 -2.46
N ARG A 185 -7.48 -11.02 -3.38
CA ARG A 185 -6.41 -12.00 -3.64
C ARG A 185 -5.25 -11.94 -2.67
N ILE A 186 -4.94 -10.75 -2.15
CA ILE A 186 -3.71 -10.56 -1.37
C ILE A 186 -3.93 -10.39 0.13
N CYS A 187 -5.08 -9.85 0.55
CA CYS A 187 -5.28 -9.50 1.95
C CYS A 187 -5.52 -10.71 2.84
N THR A 188 -4.88 -10.68 3.99
CA THR A 188 -5.14 -11.59 5.11
C THR A 188 -6.00 -10.93 6.19
N HIS A 189 -5.98 -9.59 6.24
CA HIS A 189 -6.69 -8.80 7.23
C HIS A 189 -7.20 -7.49 6.63
N ILE A 190 -8.26 -6.97 7.22
CA ILE A 190 -8.88 -5.70 6.83
C ILE A 190 -8.93 -4.77 8.04
N LEU A 191 -8.52 -3.52 7.88
CA LEU A 191 -8.80 -2.43 8.80
C LEU A 191 -9.76 -1.46 8.10
N ALA A 192 -11.04 -1.55 8.43
CA ALA A 192 -12.08 -0.76 7.80
C ALA A 192 -12.40 0.50 8.58
N PHE A 193 -12.32 1.64 7.92
CA PHE A 193 -12.74 2.95 8.42
C PHE A 193 -14.23 3.13 8.08
N GLU A 194 -15.11 2.75 8.98
CA GLU A 194 -16.56 2.64 8.73
C GLU A 194 -17.36 3.92 9.02
N GLY A 195 -16.69 5.02 9.34
CA GLY A 195 -17.26 6.33 9.66
C GLY A 195 -17.07 6.72 11.13
N ASP A 196 -17.40 7.96 11.48
CA ASP A 196 -17.29 8.53 12.83
C ASP A 196 -15.91 8.30 13.50
N SER A 197 -14.83 8.25 12.69
CA SER A 197 -13.46 7.97 13.11
C SER A 197 -13.28 6.59 13.79
N GLN A 198 -14.24 5.70 13.62
CA GLN A 198 -14.17 4.33 14.12
C GLN A 198 -13.56 3.40 13.09
N VAL A 199 -12.79 2.45 13.56
CA VAL A 199 -12.21 1.40 12.73
C VAL A 199 -12.70 0.03 13.17
N PHE A 200 -12.87 -0.86 12.21
CA PHE A 200 -13.22 -2.26 12.44
C PHE A 200 -12.11 -3.15 11.89
N TYR A 201 -11.51 -3.95 12.75
CA TYR A 201 -10.48 -4.93 12.36
C TYR A 201 -11.12 -6.28 12.08
N PHE A 202 -10.75 -6.87 10.97
CA PHE A 202 -11.29 -8.16 10.50
C PHE A 202 -10.16 -9.04 9.97
N GLU A 203 -10.12 -10.28 10.40
CA GLU A 203 -9.23 -11.32 9.88
C GLU A 203 -9.94 -12.07 8.76
N GLY A 204 -9.41 -12.00 7.55
CA GLY A 204 -9.98 -12.61 6.37
C GLY A 204 -9.79 -11.77 5.11
N THR A 205 -10.35 -12.26 4.00
CA THR A 205 -10.31 -11.63 2.69
C THR A 205 -11.28 -10.46 2.57
N TYR A 206 -11.18 -9.72 1.47
CA TYR A 206 -12.10 -8.62 1.19
C TYR A 206 -13.56 -9.11 1.05
N SER A 207 -13.80 -10.23 0.36
CA SER A 207 -15.14 -10.81 0.18
C SER A 207 -15.75 -11.24 1.51
N GLU A 208 -14.99 -11.90 2.37
CA GLU A 208 -15.45 -12.32 3.70
C GLU A 208 -15.77 -11.11 4.60
N TYR A 209 -14.99 -10.05 4.52
CA TYR A 209 -15.29 -8.79 5.21
C TYR A 209 -16.60 -8.17 4.71
N GLU A 210 -16.84 -8.13 3.39
CA GLU A 210 -18.09 -7.58 2.84
C GLU A 210 -19.30 -8.36 3.31
N GLU A 211 -19.22 -9.69 3.36
CA GLU A 211 -20.29 -10.54 3.90
C GLU A 211 -20.52 -10.27 5.39
N ASN A 212 -19.46 -10.20 6.18
CA ASN A 212 -19.54 -9.85 7.60
C ASN A 212 -20.16 -8.46 7.80
N LYS A 213 -19.74 -7.47 6.99
CA LYS A 213 -20.31 -6.11 7.06
C LYS A 213 -21.79 -6.08 6.76
N ARG A 214 -22.27 -6.80 5.75
CA ARG A 214 -23.69 -6.95 5.44
C ARG A 214 -24.46 -7.58 6.58
N ALA A 215 -23.91 -8.62 7.19
CA ALA A 215 -24.53 -9.26 8.35
C ALA A 215 -24.63 -8.34 9.59
N ARG A 216 -23.63 -7.49 9.82
CA ARG A 216 -23.59 -6.54 10.98
C ARG A 216 -24.47 -5.30 10.77
N MET A 217 -24.44 -4.72 9.56
CA MET A 217 -25.05 -3.42 9.28
C MET A 217 -26.39 -3.52 8.54
N GLY A 218 -26.78 -4.72 8.08
CA GLY A 218 -27.87 -4.92 7.14
C GLY A 218 -27.48 -4.53 5.71
N ASP A 219 -28.35 -4.80 4.74
CA ASP A 219 -28.16 -4.40 3.34
C ASP A 219 -28.26 -2.86 3.23
N VAL A 220 -27.17 -2.17 3.49
CA VAL A 220 -27.05 -0.75 3.15
C VAL A 220 -26.65 -0.67 1.68
N GLU A 221 -27.61 -0.91 0.77
CA GLU A 221 -27.42 -0.54 -0.63
C GLU A 221 -27.11 0.96 -0.69
N PRO A 222 -26.08 1.39 -1.41
CA PRO A 222 -25.86 2.81 -1.67
C PRO A 222 -27.10 3.33 -2.40
N HIS A 223 -27.88 4.16 -1.76
CA HIS A 223 -29.02 4.83 -2.40
C HIS A 223 -28.50 5.56 -3.64
N ARG A 224 -28.86 5.05 -4.83
CA ARG A 224 -28.65 5.79 -6.09
C ARG A 224 -29.26 7.16 -5.93
N ILE A 225 -28.42 8.19 -5.93
CA ILE A 225 -28.87 9.57 -6.02
C ILE A 225 -29.64 9.69 -7.33
N ARG A 226 -30.98 9.76 -7.26
CA ARG A 226 -31.81 10.04 -8.43
C ARG A 226 -31.61 11.50 -8.77
N TYR A 227 -30.79 11.79 -9.76
CA TYR A 227 -30.72 13.11 -10.34
C TYR A 227 -32.09 13.48 -10.89
N ARG A 228 -32.70 14.53 -10.34
CA ARG A 228 -33.90 15.12 -10.88
C ARG A 228 -33.54 15.72 -12.23
N LYS A 229 -34.17 15.26 -13.34
CA LYS A 229 -34.03 15.91 -14.63
C LYS A 229 -34.46 17.37 -14.43
N LEU A 230 -33.59 18.33 -14.77
CA LEU A 230 -33.95 19.71 -14.96
C LEU A 230 -34.94 19.70 -16.14
N MET A 231 -36.18 20.10 -15.89
CA MET A 231 -37.12 20.38 -16.97
C MET A 231 -36.67 21.72 -17.61
N GLU A 232 -36.56 21.67 -18.94
CA GLU A 232 -36.42 22.88 -19.79
C GLU A 232 -37.60 23.81 -19.60
#